data_a7ec54a8c2a25a3db3a896d72b87b452
#
_entry.id   a7ec54a8c2a25a3db3a896d72b87b452
#
_cell.length_a   1.000
_cell.length_b   1.000
_cell.length_c   1.000
_cell.angle_alpha   90.00
_cell.angle_beta   90.00
_cell.angle_gamma   90.00
#
_symmetry.space_group_name_H-M   'P 1'
#
loop_
_entity.id
_entity.type
_entity.pdbx_description
1 polymer ?
#
loop_
_entity_poly.entity_id
_entity_poly.type
_entity_poly.pdbx_seq_one_letter_code
_entity_poly.pdbx_strand_id
1 'polypeptide(L)'
;MSYHICSLYSGSGGNSTLIQAGGATVLVDAGKSARTLCSTLTSLGLDISGVDAIFITHEHTDHVGALEQISKKHGIPVHITERSLERMPAGEFLLGAAVPHPPEFSVRISGLTVTSFETSHDSACSVGYRFEFEDEATRHLLGFATDTGVVTEGMVRGLCGCESVVLECNHDPTMLMFGRYPYQLKRRISSRVGHLSNEDCAAFAATLAESGTRHILLAHLSKENNHPTLAL
;
A
#
# COMPACT_ATOMS: atom_id res chain seq x y z
N MET A 1 20.29 -10.97 -6.85
CA MET A 1 18.91 -10.94 -7.42
C MET A 1 18.43 -9.50 -7.42
N SER A 2 17.70 -9.11 -8.43
CA SER A 2 17.03 -7.82 -8.46
C SER A 2 15.66 -7.95 -7.75
N TYR A 3 15.15 -6.88 -7.22
CA TYR A 3 13.76 -6.77 -6.78
C TYR A 3 12.95 -5.97 -7.78
N HIS A 4 11.64 -6.16 -7.76
CA HIS A 4 10.71 -5.39 -8.58
C HIS A 4 9.58 -4.85 -7.70
N ILE A 5 9.31 -3.55 -7.86
CA ILE A 5 8.13 -2.88 -7.32
C ILE A 5 7.34 -2.35 -8.51
N CYS A 6 6.08 -2.75 -8.64
CA CYS A 6 5.21 -2.32 -9.72
C CYS A 6 3.84 -1.94 -9.18
N SER A 7 3.48 -0.66 -9.25
CA SER A 7 2.10 -0.23 -9.02
C SER A 7 1.24 -0.72 -10.18
N LEU A 8 0.39 -1.71 -9.93
CA LEU A 8 -0.54 -2.24 -10.95
C LEU A 8 -1.63 -1.22 -11.24
N TYR A 9 -2.11 -0.57 -10.21
CA TYR A 9 -3.02 0.57 -10.25
C TYR A 9 -3.02 1.27 -8.88
N SER A 10 -3.33 2.56 -8.88
CA SER A 10 -3.27 3.40 -7.69
C SER A 10 -4.29 4.53 -7.74
N GLY A 11 -4.92 4.83 -6.59
CA GLY A 11 -5.94 5.87 -6.41
C GLY A 11 -7.32 5.32 -6.09
N SER A 12 -8.30 6.20 -5.86
CA SER A 12 -9.66 5.90 -5.36
C SER A 12 -10.50 4.94 -6.20
N GLY A 13 -10.03 4.54 -7.37
CA GLY A 13 -10.69 3.53 -8.21
C GLY A 13 -10.15 2.10 -8.02
N GLY A 14 -9.17 1.93 -7.14
CA GLY A 14 -8.55 0.66 -6.78
C GLY A 14 -7.04 0.76 -6.66
N ASN A 15 -6.50 0.03 -5.70
CA ASN A 15 -5.09 0.00 -5.34
C ASN A 15 -4.55 -1.43 -5.36
N SER A 16 -3.41 -1.64 -5.95
CA SER A 16 -2.62 -2.87 -5.84
C SER A 16 -1.20 -2.63 -6.30
N THR A 17 -0.25 -3.08 -5.52
CA THR A 17 1.18 -3.00 -5.84
C THR A 17 1.79 -4.38 -5.76
N LEU A 18 2.48 -4.79 -6.81
CA LEU A 18 3.26 -6.02 -6.89
C LEU A 18 4.65 -5.77 -6.32
N ILE A 19 5.12 -6.68 -5.46
CA ILE A 19 6.48 -6.71 -4.95
C ILE A 19 7.05 -8.10 -5.18
N GLN A 20 8.16 -8.18 -5.90
CA GLN A 20 8.94 -9.40 -6.09
C GLN A 20 10.32 -9.19 -5.49
N ALA A 21 10.65 -9.91 -4.43
CA ALA A 21 11.89 -9.78 -3.69
C ALA A 21 12.14 -11.02 -2.82
N GLY A 22 13.40 -11.36 -2.56
CA GLY A 22 13.75 -12.48 -1.68
C GLY A 22 13.17 -13.83 -2.09
N GLY A 23 12.90 -14.04 -3.39
CA GLY A 23 12.26 -15.25 -3.90
C GLY A 23 10.75 -15.35 -3.64
N ALA A 24 10.12 -14.26 -3.18
CA ALA A 24 8.67 -14.15 -2.98
C ALA A 24 8.04 -13.19 -3.99
N THR A 25 6.79 -13.47 -4.34
CA THR A 25 5.89 -12.58 -5.10
C THR A 25 4.69 -12.25 -4.23
N VAL A 26 4.57 -10.99 -3.80
CA VAL A 26 3.47 -10.56 -2.93
C VAL A 26 2.73 -9.37 -3.52
N LEU A 27 1.47 -9.22 -3.15
CA LEU A 27 0.67 -8.04 -3.45
C LEU A 27 0.46 -7.22 -2.19
N VAL A 28 0.54 -5.89 -2.31
CA VAL A 28 -0.02 -4.96 -1.34
C VAL A 28 -1.31 -4.46 -1.92
N ASP A 29 -2.41 -4.78 -1.25
CA ASP A 29 -3.79 -4.53 -1.65
C ASP A 29 -4.25 -5.28 -2.93
N ALA A 30 -5.56 -5.39 -3.09
CA ALA A 30 -6.23 -6.06 -4.20
C ALA A 30 -7.55 -5.35 -4.53
N GLY A 31 -7.48 -4.06 -4.87
CA GLY A 31 -8.57 -3.11 -4.80
C GLY A 31 -9.52 -3.07 -5.99
N LYS A 32 -9.22 -3.67 -7.13
CA LYS A 32 -10.15 -3.76 -8.27
C LYS A 32 -10.88 -5.10 -8.27
N SER A 33 -11.59 -5.42 -9.37
CA SER A 33 -12.16 -6.76 -9.51
C SER A 33 -11.05 -7.81 -9.69
N ALA A 34 -11.30 -9.04 -9.26
CA ALA A 34 -10.39 -10.17 -9.47
C ALA A 34 -10.03 -10.35 -10.96
N ARG A 35 -11.02 -10.15 -11.85
CA ARG A 35 -10.79 -10.19 -13.31
C ARG A 35 -9.76 -9.15 -13.75
N THR A 36 -9.88 -7.92 -13.27
CA THR A 36 -8.94 -6.85 -13.61
C THR A 36 -7.55 -7.16 -13.08
N LEU A 37 -7.45 -7.60 -11.81
CA LEU A 37 -6.18 -7.94 -11.20
C LEU A 37 -5.47 -9.08 -11.94
N CYS A 38 -6.17 -10.19 -12.22
CA CYS A 38 -5.62 -11.31 -12.99
C CYS A 38 -5.17 -10.87 -14.40
N SER A 39 -5.99 -10.06 -15.10
CA SER A 39 -5.63 -9.55 -16.42
C SER A 39 -4.39 -8.67 -16.40
N THR A 40 -4.25 -7.80 -15.37
CA THR A 40 -3.08 -6.95 -15.21
C THR A 40 -1.83 -7.78 -14.93
N LEU A 41 -1.90 -8.77 -14.04
CA LEU A 41 -0.78 -9.68 -13.78
C LEU A 41 -0.38 -10.46 -15.04
N THR A 42 -1.37 -10.99 -15.79
CA THR A 42 -1.11 -11.70 -17.05
C THR A 42 -0.40 -10.81 -18.07
N SER A 43 -0.74 -9.51 -18.14
CA SER A 43 -0.05 -8.57 -19.05
C SER A 43 1.43 -8.36 -18.69
N LEU A 44 1.81 -8.66 -17.45
CA LEU A 44 3.19 -8.64 -16.96
C LEU A 44 3.86 -10.03 -17.03
N GLY A 45 3.20 -11.02 -17.65
CA GLY A 45 3.71 -12.39 -17.75
C GLY A 45 3.58 -13.20 -16.46
N LEU A 46 2.73 -12.77 -15.52
CA LEU A 46 2.50 -13.41 -14.23
C LEU A 46 1.11 -14.05 -14.16
N ASP A 47 0.99 -15.12 -13.41
CA ASP A 47 -0.28 -15.72 -13.05
C ASP A 47 -0.58 -15.47 -11.57
N ILE A 48 -1.86 -15.27 -11.23
CA ILE A 48 -2.28 -15.03 -9.85
C ILE A 48 -1.92 -16.20 -8.92
N SER A 49 -1.84 -17.42 -9.42
CA SER A 49 -1.40 -18.60 -8.66
C SER A 49 0.07 -18.56 -8.26
N GLY A 50 0.86 -17.69 -8.88
CA GLY A 50 2.25 -17.41 -8.50
C GLY A 50 2.41 -16.35 -7.42
N VAL A 51 1.30 -15.82 -6.89
CA VAL A 51 1.31 -14.88 -5.75
C VAL A 51 1.34 -15.66 -4.44
N ASP A 52 2.37 -15.46 -3.65
CA ASP A 52 2.59 -16.19 -2.39
C ASP A 52 1.74 -15.66 -1.24
N ALA A 53 1.47 -14.35 -1.21
CA ALA A 53 0.64 -13.71 -0.19
C ALA A 53 0.09 -12.35 -0.66
N ILE A 54 -1.01 -11.91 -0.02
CA ILE A 54 -1.57 -10.57 -0.18
C ILE A 54 -1.52 -9.89 1.19
N PHE A 55 -0.97 -8.68 1.25
CA PHE A 55 -0.91 -7.85 2.44
C PHE A 55 -1.88 -6.68 2.27
N ILE A 56 -2.82 -6.51 3.19
CA ILE A 56 -3.86 -5.49 3.12
C ILE A 56 -3.51 -4.32 4.03
N THR A 57 -3.48 -3.12 3.47
CA THR A 57 -3.23 -1.91 4.23
C THR A 57 -4.41 -1.56 5.14
N HIS A 58 -5.63 -1.64 4.62
CA HIS A 58 -6.88 -1.39 5.35
C HIS A 58 -8.11 -1.90 4.58
N GLU A 59 -9.29 -1.83 5.18
CA GLU A 59 -10.52 -2.49 4.73
C GLU A 59 -11.35 -1.73 3.68
N HIS A 60 -10.93 -0.56 3.20
CA HIS A 60 -11.71 0.17 2.19
C HIS A 60 -11.84 -0.62 0.88
N THR A 61 -12.98 -0.47 0.21
CA THR A 61 -13.36 -1.28 -0.95
C THR A 61 -12.40 -1.19 -2.12
N ASP A 62 -11.74 -0.06 -2.28
CA ASP A 62 -10.70 0.17 -3.30
C ASP A 62 -9.35 -0.49 -2.96
N HIS A 63 -9.23 -1.15 -1.81
CA HIS A 63 -8.08 -1.97 -1.40
C HIS A 63 -8.38 -3.47 -1.32
N VAL A 64 -9.66 -3.85 -1.20
CA VAL A 64 -10.06 -5.25 -0.94
C VAL A 64 -10.99 -5.87 -2.00
N GLY A 65 -11.35 -5.12 -3.05
CA GLY A 65 -12.42 -5.50 -3.99
C GLY A 65 -12.24 -6.83 -4.72
N ALA A 66 -11.01 -7.33 -4.88
CA ALA A 66 -10.76 -8.63 -5.51
C ALA A 66 -10.71 -9.80 -4.51
N LEU A 67 -10.57 -9.54 -3.21
CA LEU A 67 -10.22 -10.57 -2.23
C LEU A 67 -11.20 -11.73 -2.19
N GLU A 68 -12.50 -11.45 -2.22
CA GLU A 68 -13.52 -12.48 -2.18
C GLU A 68 -13.31 -13.56 -3.24
N GLN A 69 -13.19 -13.14 -4.49
CA GLN A 69 -13.08 -14.06 -5.61
C GLN A 69 -11.72 -14.75 -5.66
N ILE A 70 -10.63 -14.02 -5.31
CA ILE A 70 -9.28 -14.57 -5.31
C ILE A 70 -9.11 -15.59 -4.19
N SER A 71 -9.56 -15.27 -2.98
CA SER A 71 -9.47 -16.19 -1.84
C SER A 71 -10.26 -17.48 -2.07
N LYS A 72 -11.49 -17.38 -2.59
CA LYS A 72 -12.30 -18.56 -2.94
C LYS A 72 -11.65 -19.45 -3.97
N LYS A 73 -11.01 -18.87 -4.98
CA LYS A 73 -10.52 -19.61 -6.15
C LYS A 73 -9.10 -20.12 -6.00
N HIS A 74 -8.23 -19.35 -5.34
CA HIS A 74 -6.79 -19.59 -5.33
C HIS A 74 -6.22 -19.89 -3.95
N GLY A 75 -6.94 -19.59 -2.85
CA GLY A 75 -6.52 -19.89 -1.48
C GLY A 75 -5.25 -19.15 -1.04
N ILE A 76 -4.95 -17.99 -1.66
CA ILE A 76 -3.77 -17.19 -1.35
C ILE A 76 -3.93 -16.61 0.06
N PRO A 77 -2.93 -16.74 0.96
CA PRO A 77 -2.97 -16.14 2.29
C PRO A 77 -3.14 -14.62 2.23
N VAL A 78 -4.08 -14.08 3.02
CA VAL A 78 -4.37 -12.63 3.10
C VAL A 78 -4.01 -12.15 4.51
N HIS A 79 -2.90 -11.46 4.62
CA HIS A 79 -2.44 -10.83 5.86
C HIS A 79 -3.13 -9.48 6.04
N ILE A 80 -3.87 -9.33 7.13
CA ILE A 80 -4.69 -8.15 7.42
C ILE A 80 -4.73 -7.90 8.93
N THR A 81 -4.90 -6.65 9.36
CA THR A 81 -5.10 -6.37 10.80
C THR A 81 -6.46 -6.89 11.28
N GLU A 82 -6.52 -7.42 12.51
CA GLU A 82 -7.76 -7.95 13.09
C GLU A 82 -8.91 -6.94 13.02
N ARG A 83 -8.63 -5.68 13.36
CA ARG A 83 -9.64 -4.60 13.36
C ARG A 83 -10.17 -4.28 11.96
N SER A 84 -9.31 -4.30 10.94
CA SER A 84 -9.74 -4.15 9.55
C SER A 84 -10.55 -5.34 9.08
N LEU A 85 -10.15 -6.56 9.44
CA LEU A 85 -10.89 -7.78 9.11
C LEU A 85 -12.31 -7.76 9.72
N GLU A 86 -12.49 -7.30 10.97
CA GLU A 86 -13.79 -7.17 11.62
C GLU A 86 -14.74 -6.19 10.92
N ARG A 87 -14.21 -5.21 10.17
CA ARG A 87 -14.98 -4.23 9.41
C ARG A 87 -15.31 -4.69 7.99
N MET A 88 -14.65 -5.73 7.51
CA MET A 88 -14.98 -6.27 6.20
C MET A 88 -16.35 -6.96 6.23
N PRO A 89 -17.12 -6.91 5.13
CA PRO A 89 -18.35 -7.70 5.01
C PRO A 89 -18.04 -9.17 5.32
N ALA A 90 -18.70 -9.70 6.33
CA ALA A 90 -18.48 -11.08 6.78
C ALA A 90 -18.80 -12.06 5.64
N GLY A 91 -17.76 -12.56 4.98
CA GLY A 91 -17.86 -13.63 4.01
C GLY A 91 -17.12 -14.85 4.55
N GLU A 92 -17.76 -16.02 4.56
CA GLU A 92 -17.13 -17.29 4.97
C GLU A 92 -15.82 -17.59 4.23
N PHE A 93 -15.63 -16.95 3.06
CA PHE A 93 -14.45 -17.13 2.23
C PHE A 93 -13.16 -16.53 2.83
N LEU A 94 -13.27 -15.44 3.61
CA LEU A 94 -12.10 -14.87 4.29
C LEU A 94 -11.62 -15.74 5.44
N LEU A 95 -12.52 -16.50 6.09
CA LEU A 95 -12.19 -17.36 7.22
C LEU A 95 -11.17 -18.45 6.88
N GLY A 96 -11.05 -18.85 5.60
CA GLY A 96 -10.09 -19.85 5.16
C GLY A 96 -8.75 -19.32 4.66
N ALA A 97 -8.69 -18.05 4.26
CA ALA A 97 -7.48 -17.42 3.66
C ALA A 97 -6.95 -16.25 4.49
N ALA A 98 -7.79 -15.62 5.32
CA ALA A 98 -7.36 -14.49 6.15
C ALA A 98 -6.43 -14.96 7.29
N VAL A 99 -5.33 -14.26 7.43
CA VAL A 99 -4.36 -14.38 8.51
C VAL A 99 -4.40 -13.06 9.29
N PRO A 100 -5.20 -12.99 10.38
CA PRO A 100 -5.35 -11.77 11.15
C PRO A 100 -4.10 -11.46 11.98
N HIS A 101 -3.79 -10.18 12.15
CA HIS A 101 -2.63 -9.71 12.88
C HIS A 101 -2.95 -8.52 13.80
N PRO A 102 -2.15 -8.27 14.86
CA PRO A 102 -2.12 -6.97 15.51
C PRO A 102 -1.62 -5.88 14.55
N PRO A 103 -1.74 -4.57 14.88
CA PRO A 103 -1.29 -3.47 14.00
C PRO A 103 0.20 -3.57 13.61
N GLU A 104 1.04 -3.93 14.57
CA GLU A 104 2.47 -4.18 14.32
C GLU A 104 2.74 -5.69 14.34
N PHE A 105 3.13 -6.22 13.20
CA PHE A 105 3.46 -7.64 13.01
C PHE A 105 4.63 -7.82 12.05
N SER A 106 5.21 -9.00 12.06
CA SER A 106 6.23 -9.41 11.10
C SER A 106 5.96 -10.82 10.60
N VAL A 107 6.01 -11.02 9.29
CA VAL A 107 5.77 -12.30 8.61
C VAL A 107 6.88 -12.57 7.63
N ARG A 108 7.34 -13.81 7.53
CA ARG A 108 8.32 -14.25 6.54
C ARG A 108 7.64 -15.07 5.45
N ILE A 109 7.82 -14.64 4.20
CA ILE A 109 7.38 -15.33 2.99
C ILE A 109 8.63 -15.67 2.18
N SER A 110 9.01 -16.94 2.12
CA SER A 110 10.30 -17.36 1.52
C SER A 110 11.49 -16.62 2.12
N GLY A 111 12.26 -15.87 1.34
CA GLY A 111 13.37 -15.03 1.79
C GLY A 111 12.99 -13.60 2.14
N LEU A 112 11.69 -13.23 2.00
CA LEU A 112 11.19 -11.88 2.24
C LEU A 112 10.56 -11.78 3.64
N THR A 113 11.01 -10.84 4.45
CA THR A 113 10.37 -10.48 5.72
C THR A 113 9.52 -9.22 5.50
N VAL A 114 8.25 -9.27 5.86
CA VAL A 114 7.29 -8.15 5.76
C VAL A 114 6.91 -7.73 7.16
N THR A 115 7.17 -6.47 7.50
CA THR A 115 6.87 -5.88 8.82
C THR A 115 5.91 -4.71 8.62
N SER A 116 4.81 -4.69 9.37
CA SER A 116 3.84 -3.59 9.35
C SER A 116 4.18 -2.49 10.35
N PHE A 117 3.67 -1.29 10.08
CA PHE A 117 3.66 -0.14 10.99
C PHE A 117 2.36 0.65 10.78
N GLU A 118 1.88 1.34 11.80
CA GLU A 118 0.62 2.09 11.71
C GLU A 118 0.78 3.36 10.85
N THR A 119 -0.24 3.61 10.00
CA THR A 119 -0.48 4.87 9.29
C THR A 119 -1.67 5.60 9.92
N SER A 120 -2.02 6.79 9.43
CA SER A 120 -3.12 7.59 9.98
C SER A 120 -4.20 7.79 8.92
N HIS A 121 -5.22 6.93 8.94
CA HIS A 121 -6.33 6.97 7.97
C HIS A 121 -7.68 6.73 8.66
N ASP A 122 -8.77 7.15 8.01
CA ASP A 122 -10.14 6.98 8.50
C ASP A 122 -10.68 5.55 8.28
N SER A 123 -9.91 4.58 8.74
CA SER A 123 -10.18 3.15 8.72
C SER A 123 -10.13 2.56 10.13
N ALA A 124 -10.47 1.29 10.28
CA ALA A 124 -10.42 0.62 11.59
C ALA A 124 -8.98 0.48 12.11
N CYS A 125 -8.03 0.19 11.22
CA CYS A 125 -6.61 0.10 11.53
C CYS A 125 -5.79 0.06 10.23
N SER A 126 -5.29 1.21 9.79
CA SER A 126 -4.45 1.29 8.60
C SER A 126 -2.97 1.06 8.92
N VAL A 127 -2.30 0.36 8.02
CA VAL A 127 -0.88 0.04 8.15
C VAL A 127 -0.14 0.23 6.83
N GLY A 128 1.14 0.61 6.95
CA GLY A 128 2.12 0.51 5.88
C GLY A 128 3.02 -0.70 6.10
N TYR A 129 3.94 -0.95 5.16
CA TYR A 129 4.79 -2.12 5.17
C TYR A 129 6.24 -1.79 4.89
N ARG A 130 7.15 -2.50 5.58
CA ARG A 130 8.57 -2.59 5.28
C ARG A 130 8.88 -4.01 4.85
N PHE A 131 9.59 -4.14 3.74
CA PHE A 131 10.03 -5.40 3.16
C PHE A 131 11.54 -5.51 3.29
N GLU A 132 12.02 -6.62 3.81
CA GLU A 132 13.42 -6.89 4.04
C GLU A 132 13.80 -8.23 3.44
N PHE A 133 14.89 -8.26 2.68
CA PHE A 133 15.47 -9.48 2.13
C PHE A 133 16.99 -9.33 1.97
N GLU A 134 17.67 -10.45 1.81
CA GLU A 134 19.11 -10.48 1.54
C GLU A 134 19.37 -11.05 0.15
N ASP A 135 20.33 -10.46 -0.54
CA ASP A 135 20.84 -10.91 -1.84
C ASP A 135 22.38 -10.78 -1.85
N GLU A 136 23.07 -11.89 -2.14
CA GLU A 136 24.53 -11.95 -2.17
C GLU A 136 25.22 -11.28 -0.96
N ALA A 137 24.69 -11.50 0.24
CA ALA A 137 25.09 -10.89 1.51
C ALA A 137 24.83 -9.37 1.62
N THR A 138 24.04 -8.80 0.73
CA THR A 138 23.54 -7.42 0.84
C THR A 138 22.11 -7.43 1.36
N ARG A 139 21.87 -6.65 2.41
CA ARG A 139 20.53 -6.44 2.97
C ARG A 139 19.84 -5.33 2.22
N HIS A 140 18.63 -5.62 1.74
CA HIS A 140 17.76 -4.70 1.02
C HIS A 140 16.52 -4.36 1.84
N LEU A 141 16.13 -3.10 1.84
CA LEU A 141 14.97 -2.58 2.53
C LEU A 141 14.11 -1.79 1.57
N LEU A 142 12.82 -2.17 1.48
CA LEU A 142 11.83 -1.47 0.68
C LEU A 142 10.69 -1.01 1.59
N GLY A 143 10.06 0.12 1.27
CA GLY A 143 8.98 0.70 2.06
C GLY A 143 7.71 0.93 1.26
N PHE A 144 6.56 0.87 1.92
CA PHE A 144 5.25 1.15 1.32
C PHE A 144 4.35 1.87 2.34
N ALA A 145 3.87 3.06 1.99
CA ALA A 145 2.85 3.76 2.77
C ALA A 145 1.97 4.60 1.85
N THR A 146 0.70 4.25 1.78
CA THR A 146 -0.39 5.03 1.17
C THR A 146 -1.52 5.18 2.18
N ASP A 147 -2.44 6.06 1.86
CA ASP A 147 -3.62 6.31 2.69
C ASP A 147 -3.24 6.72 4.11
N THR A 148 -2.66 7.91 4.19
CA THR A 148 -2.27 8.53 5.45
C THR A 148 -2.44 10.05 5.39
N GLY A 149 -3.10 10.64 6.38
CA GLY A 149 -3.29 12.08 6.44
C GLY A 149 -2.10 12.84 7.04
N VAL A 150 -1.16 12.14 7.67
CA VAL A 150 0.06 12.70 8.26
C VAL A 150 1.17 11.68 8.30
N VAL A 151 2.41 12.13 8.32
CA VAL A 151 3.57 11.27 8.60
C VAL A 151 3.56 10.88 10.08
N THR A 152 3.42 9.59 10.36
CA THR A 152 3.42 9.03 11.72
C THR A 152 4.84 8.67 12.18
N GLU A 153 5.05 8.52 13.48
CA GLU A 153 6.30 7.96 14.00
C GLU A 153 6.53 6.53 13.50
N GLY A 154 5.45 5.75 13.29
CA GLY A 154 5.49 4.43 12.68
C GLY A 154 6.07 4.46 11.27
N MET A 155 5.64 5.43 10.44
CA MET A 155 6.18 5.64 9.10
C MET A 155 7.67 6.02 9.14
N VAL A 156 8.08 6.90 10.04
CA VAL A 156 9.50 7.28 10.18
C VAL A 156 10.33 6.05 10.54
N ARG A 157 9.92 5.27 11.56
CA ARG A 157 10.63 4.04 11.94
C ARG A 157 10.65 2.98 10.84
N GLY A 158 9.53 2.84 10.12
CA GLY A 158 9.36 1.81 9.09
C GLY A 158 10.06 2.13 7.76
N LEU A 159 10.11 3.40 7.37
CA LEU A 159 10.54 3.80 6.03
C LEU A 159 11.96 4.37 5.98
N CYS A 160 12.45 5.02 7.04
CA CYS A 160 13.82 5.51 7.06
C CYS A 160 14.83 4.36 6.92
N GLY A 161 15.82 4.56 6.05
CA GLY A 161 16.80 3.54 5.69
C GLY A 161 16.34 2.55 4.59
N CYS A 162 15.11 2.65 4.09
CA CYS A 162 14.68 1.92 2.90
C CYS A 162 15.31 2.54 1.65
N GLU A 163 15.86 1.70 0.77
CA GLU A 163 16.47 2.15 -0.50
C GLU A 163 15.44 2.57 -1.54
N SER A 164 14.25 1.95 -1.50
CA SER A 164 13.11 2.29 -2.36
C SER A 164 11.83 2.37 -1.55
N VAL A 165 11.03 3.41 -1.77
CA VAL A 165 9.79 3.65 -1.03
C VAL A 165 8.66 3.99 -2.00
N VAL A 166 7.51 3.33 -1.82
CA VAL A 166 6.22 3.76 -2.39
C VAL A 166 5.57 4.67 -1.35
N LEU A 167 5.36 5.93 -1.70
CA LEU A 167 4.86 6.97 -0.79
C LEU A 167 3.63 7.66 -1.37
N GLU A 168 2.62 7.88 -0.54
CA GLU A 168 1.47 8.68 -0.94
C GLU A 168 1.86 10.12 -1.29
N CYS A 169 1.31 10.61 -2.42
CA CYS A 169 1.38 12.00 -2.84
C CYS A 169 0.01 12.37 -3.43
N ASN A 170 -0.98 12.58 -2.55
CA ASN A 170 -2.37 12.53 -2.97
C ASN A 170 -2.83 13.81 -3.65
N HIS A 171 -2.65 14.97 -3.05
CA HIS A 171 -3.26 16.19 -3.54
C HIS A 171 -2.37 17.43 -3.42
N ASP A 172 -2.50 18.32 -4.37
CA ASP A 172 -2.05 19.71 -4.25
C ASP A 172 -3.06 20.47 -3.36
N PRO A 173 -2.61 21.14 -2.28
CA PRO A 173 -3.51 21.86 -1.37
C PRO A 173 -4.35 22.94 -2.04
N THR A 174 -3.77 23.63 -3.03
CA THR A 174 -4.45 24.70 -3.78
C THR A 174 -5.53 24.12 -4.70
N MET A 175 -5.20 23.05 -5.46
CA MET A 175 -6.19 22.36 -6.28
C MET A 175 -7.33 21.78 -5.45
N LEU A 176 -7.02 21.19 -4.29
CA LEU A 176 -8.06 20.68 -3.39
C LEU A 176 -8.94 21.83 -2.89
N MET A 177 -8.35 22.94 -2.43
CA MET A 177 -9.09 24.07 -1.87
C MET A 177 -10.04 24.70 -2.92
N PHE A 178 -9.58 24.92 -4.12
CA PHE A 178 -10.35 25.58 -5.19
C PHE A 178 -11.05 24.58 -6.14
N GLY A 179 -10.83 23.27 -5.98
CA GLY A 179 -11.41 22.23 -6.80
C GLY A 179 -12.93 22.06 -6.59
N ARG A 180 -13.51 21.14 -7.36
CA ARG A 180 -14.98 20.92 -7.43
C ARG A 180 -15.57 20.12 -6.28
N TYR A 181 -14.74 19.51 -5.42
CA TYR A 181 -15.23 18.68 -4.34
C TYR A 181 -16.07 19.46 -3.33
N PRO A 182 -17.11 18.85 -2.75
CA PRO A 182 -17.86 19.44 -1.65
C PRO A 182 -16.95 19.76 -0.45
N TYR A 183 -17.28 20.81 0.29
CA TYR A 183 -16.48 21.27 1.42
C TYR A 183 -16.18 20.16 2.46
N GLN A 184 -17.17 19.32 2.76
CA GLN A 184 -16.99 18.21 3.71
C GLN A 184 -15.94 17.21 3.23
N LEU A 185 -15.94 16.88 1.92
CA LEU A 185 -14.95 15.98 1.33
C LEU A 185 -13.55 16.60 1.33
N LYS A 186 -13.43 17.89 1.01
CA LYS A 186 -12.14 18.61 1.10
C LYS A 186 -11.58 18.56 2.52
N ARG A 187 -12.42 18.82 3.53
CA ARG A 187 -12.02 18.72 4.94
C ARG A 187 -11.59 17.31 5.34
N ARG A 188 -12.28 16.28 4.86
CA ARG A 188 -11.91 14.89 5.11
C ARG A 188 -10.53 14.60 4.50
N ILE A 189 -10.33 14.92 3.22
CA ILE A 189 -9.07 14.68 2.50
C ILE A 189 -7.90 15.39 3.18
N SER A 190 -8.04 16.66 3.56
CA SER A 190 -6.98 17.45 4.21
C SER A 190 -6.85 17.22 5.73
N SER A 191 -7.59 16.27 6.30
CA SER A 191 -7.52 15.98 7.74
C SER A 191 -6.34 15.07 8.08
N ARG A 192 -6.01 14.99 9.37
CA ARG A 192 -4.96 14.10 9.88
C ARG A 192 -5.20 12.61 9.58
N VAL A 193 -6.44 12.24 9.29
CA VAL A 193 -6.86 10.89 8.91
C VAL A 193 -7.32 10.81 7.43
N GLY A 194 -7.01 11.82 6.65
CA GLY A 194 -7.31 11.88 5.22
C GLY A 194 -6.16 11.33 4.38
N HIS A 195 -5.57 12.20 3.56
CA HIS A 195 -4.49 11.84 2.62
C HIS A 195 -3.35 12.86 2.66
N LEU A 196 -2.15 12.38 2.39
CA LEU A 196 -0.92 13.18 2.43
C LEU A 196 -0.91 14.20 1.27
N SER A 197 -0.65 15.46 1.59
CA SER A 197 -0.49 16.51 0.59
C SER A 197 0.84 16.37 -0.17
N ASN A 198 0.96 17.01 -1.33
CA ASN A 198 2.22 17.08 -2.06
C ASN A 198 3.33 17.73 -1.22
N GLU A 199 2.99 18.76 -0.42
CA GLU A 199 3.92 19.46 0.45
C GLU A 199 4.45 18.55 1.57
N ASP A 200 3.57 17.82 2.27
CA ASP A 200 3.94 16.90 3.34
C ASP A 200 4.70 15.68 2.77
N CYS A 201 4.29 15.20 1.59
CA CYS A 201 5.00 14.17 0.85
C CYS A 201 6.42 14.60 0.53
N ALA A 202 6.62 15.80 -0.03
CA ALA A 202 7.94 16.33 -0.38
C ALA A 202 8.83 16.51 0.86
N ALA A 203 8.27 17.03 1.95
CA ALA A 203 9.00 17.17 3.22
C ALA A 203 9.48 15.82 3.76
N PHE A 204 8.62 14.81 3.72
CA PHE A 204 9.01 13.46 4.16
C PHE A 204 9.94 12.77 3.18
N ALA A 205 9.77 12.98 1.87
CA ALA A 205 10.69 12.48 0.85
C ALA A 205 12.12 13.00 1.05
N ALA A 206 12.29 14.27 1.45
CA ALA A 206 13.59 14.82 1.82
C ALA A 206 14.21 14.09 3.02
N THR A 207 13.42 13.83 4.08
CA THR A 207 13.87 13.04 5.24
C THR A 207 14.28 11.62 4.84
N LEU A 208 13.51 10.97 3.97
CA LEU A 208 13.83 9.65 3.46
C LEU A 208 15.13 9.66 2.65
N ALA A 209 15.33 10.66 1.79
CA ALA A 209 16.57 10.82 1.01
C ALA A 209 17.80 11.00 1.93
N GLU A 210 17.69 11.82 2.98
CA GLU A 210 18.73 11.98 3.99
C GLU A 210 19.04 10.67 4.73
N SER A 211 18.04 9.79 4.89
CA SER A 211 18.21 8.47 5.52
C SER A 211 18.77 7.39 4.58
N GLY A 212 18.97 7.71 3.29
CA GLY A 212 19.57 6.81 2.30
C GLY A 212 18.64 6.28 1.22
N THR A 213 17.36 6.74 1.17
CA THR A 213 16.42 6.37 0.11
C THR A 213 16.91 6.91 -1.24
N ARG A 214 16.94 6.06 -2.25
CA ARG A 214 17.41 6.38 -3.61
C ARG A 214 16.26 6.49 -4.60
N HIS A 215 15.16 5.77 -4.36
CA HIS A 215 14.02 5.72 -5.26
C HIS A 215 12.73 5.94 -4.47
N ILE A 216 11.92 6.90 -4.90
CA ILE A 216 10.59 7.14 -4.35
C ILE A 216 9.59 7.03 -5.50
N LEU A 217 8.66 6.10 -5.38
CA LEU A 217 7.51 5.95 -6.27
C LEU A 217 6.33 6.68 -5.64
N LEU A 218 5.95 7.82 -6.20
CA LEU A 218 4.78 8.56 -5.76
C LEU A 218 3.52 7.83 -6.17
N ALA A 219 2.64 7.57 -5.21
CA ALA A 219 1.44 6.77 -5.38
C ALA A 219 0.19 7.50 -4.86
N HIS A 220 -0.98 6.95 -5.16
CA HIS A 220 -2.28 7.42 -4.71
C HIS A 220 -2.59 8.88 -5.09
N LEU A 221 -2.15 9.33 -6.28
CA LEU A 221 -2.41 10.68 -6.78
C LEU A 221 -3.91 10.85 -7.08
N SER A 222 -4.51 11.92 -6.56
CA SER A 222 -5.88 12.31 -6.86
C SER A 222 -6.00 12.73 -8.33
N LYS A 223 -6.96 12.15 -9.04
CA LYS A 223 -7.23 12.53 -10.45
C LYS A 223 -7.81 13.93 -10.60
N GLU A 224 -8.48 14.43 -9.55
CA GLU A 224 -9.18 15.73 -9.58
C GLU A 224 -8.36 16.85 -8.92
N ASN A 225 -7.51 16.52 -7.96
CA ASN A 225 -6.82 17.49 -7.11
C ASN A 225 -5.30 17.32 -7.15
N ASN A 226 -4.77 16.66 -8.17
CA ASN A 226 -3.34 16.55 -8.39
C ASN A 226 -3.00 16.42 -9.88
N HIS A 227 -1.76 16.65 -10.20
CA HIS A 227 -1.19 16.36 -11.52
C HIS A 227 0.25 15.85 -11.34
N PRO A 228 0.70 14.85 -12.12
CA PRO A 228 2.06 14.31 -11.96
C PRO A 228 3.18 15.36 -11.97
N THR A 229 3.03 16.44 -12.75
CA THR A 229 4.01 17.54 -12.79
C THR A 229 4.00 18.44 -11.56
N LEU A 230 2.98 18.36 -10.70
CA LEU A 230 2.91 19.08 -9.42
C LEU A 230 3.37 18.19 -8.26
N ALA A 231 3.29 16.89 -8.45
CA ALA A 231 3.73 15.90 -7.46
C ALA A 231 5.25 15.68 -7.51
N LEU A 232 5.91 15.99 -8.63
CA LEU A 232 7.36 15.90 -8.85
C LEU A 232 8.06 17.21 -8.55
#